data_8d38a386584e808eb71c787c40043cb6
#
_entry.id   8d38a386584e808eb71c787c40043cb6
#
_cell.length_a   1.000
_cell.length_b   1.000
_cell.length_c   1.000
_cell.angle_alpha   90.00
_cell.angle_beta   90.00
_cell.angle_gamma   90.00
#
_symmetry.space_group_name_H-M   'P 1'
#
loop_
_entity.id
_entity.type
_entity.pdbx_description
1 polymer ?
#
loop_
_entity_poly.entity_id
_entity_poly.type
_entity_poly.pdbx_seq_one_letter_code
_entity_poly.pdbx_strand_id
1 'polypeptide(L)'
;MVELVTGHAGKAHATAEQAAGLNAGILGLDDYVLNVHDKFKITVVSANKVTIGTGELVMQGRHVSQGTPEDLIITNGSQGQKRNDLIVCRYTKGSQSIESAELVVVRGTPTTGTPTDPTLNTTSPLDGGTTYDMPLYRIPLDGITIGTPVSYTHLRAHETGAY
;
A
#
# COMPACT_ATOMS: atom_id res chain seq x y z
N MET A 1 14.18 -23.56 18.14
CA MET A 1 13.27 -23.94 19.27
C MET A 1 11.84 -23.65 18.81
N VAL A 2 10.90 -24.55 19.03
CA VAL A 2 9.48 -24.33 18.73
C VAL A 2 8.86 -23.53 19.88
N GLU A 3 8.00 -22.57 19.56
CA GLU A 3 7.30 -21.73 20.55
C GLU A 3 5.80 -21.72 20.27
N LEU A 4 4.99 -21.86 21.30
CA LEU A 4 3.57 -21.60 21.24
C LEU A 4 3.34 -20.09 21.31
N VAL A 5 2.70 -19.48 20.29
CA VAL A 5 2.58 -18.02 20.17
C VAL A 5 1.69 -17.41 21.26
N THR A 6 0.69 -18.13 21.73
CA THR A 6 -0.24 -17.67 22.77
C THR A 6 -0.28 -18.64 23.96
N GLY A 7 -0.89 -18.22 25.06
CA GLY A 7 -1.15 -19.09 26.20
C GLY A 7 0.00 -19.20 27.21
N HIS A 8 0.99 -18.33 27.14
CA HIS A 8 2.06 -18.25 28.14
C HIS A 8 1.96 -17.00 29.01
N ALA A 9 2.42 -17.09 30.23
CA ALA A 9 2.41 -15.98 31.18
C ALA A 9 3.71 -15.17 31.13
N GLY A 10 3.64 -13.88 31.46
CA GLY A 10 4.81 -13.02 31.67
C GLY A 10 5.49 -12.48 30.43
N LYS A 11 4.94 -12.70 29.24
CA LYS A 11 5.44 -12.13 27.96
C LYS A 11 4.28 -11.70 27.07
N ALA A 12 4.61 -10.88 26.06
CA ALA A 12 3.68 -10.60 24.96
C ALA A 12 3.33 -11.91 24.22
N HIS A 13 2.08 -12.03 23.80
CA HIS A 13 1.58 -13.27 23.20
C HIS A 13 1.98 -13.43 21.73
N ALA A 14 2.02 -12.35 20.95
CA ALA A 14 2.41 -12.41 19.56
C ALA A 14 3.34 -11.25 19.21
N THR A 15 4.36 -11.52 18.40
CA THR A 15 5.18 -10.47 17.79
C THR A 15 4.60 -10.06 16.44
N ALA A 16 5.04 -8.92 15.91
CA ALA A 16 4.66 -8.47 14.58
C ALA A 16 5.06 -9.50 13.50
N GLU A 17 6.23 -10.10 13.63
CA GLU A 17 6.74 -11.14 12.73
C GLU A 17 5.89 -12.42 12.78
N GLN A 18 5.48 -12.85 13.97
CA GLN A 18 4.62 -14.03 14.13
C GLN A 18 3.24 -13.81 13.53
N ALA A 19 2.63 -12.63 13.77
CA ALA A 19 1.36 -12.26 13.17
C ALA A 19 1.46 -12.18 11.64
N ALA A 20 2.51 -11.57 11.11
CA ALA A 20 2.75 -11.48 9.68
C ALA A 20 2.96 -12.86 9.04
N GLY A 21 3.69 -13.75 9.72
CA GLY A 21 3.90 -15.13 9.27
C GLY A 21 2.59 -15.91 9.16
N LEU A 22 1.70 -15.78 10.14
CA LEU A 22 0.37 -16.41 10.09
C LEU A 22 -0.48 -15.85 8.95
N ASN A 23 -0.54 -14.53 8.81
CA ASN A 23 -1.29 -13.89 7.73
C ASN A 23 -0.77 -14.30 6.35
N ALA A 24 0.54 -14.30 6.15
CA ALA A 24 1.17 -14.73 4.90
C ALA A 24 0.90 -16.22 4.61
N GLY A 25 0.89 -17.05 5.64
CA GLY A 25 0.57 -18.49 5.52
C GLY A 25 -0.88 -18.76 5.10
N ILE A 26 -1.81 -17.90 5.52
CA ILE A 26 -3.24 -18.01 5.19
C ILE A 26 -3.57 -17.37 3.84
N LEU A 27 -3.09 -16.14 3.61
CA LEU A 27 -3.46 -15.33 2.44
C LEU A 27 -2.48 -15.47 1.27
N GLY A 28 -1.24 -15.82 1.53
CA GLY A 28 -0.14 -15.84 0.57
C GLY A 28 0.90 -14.77 0.83
N LEU A 29 2.02 -14.88 0.12
CA LEU A 29 3.21 -14.03 0.28
C LEU A 29 3.16 -12.71 -0.50
N ASP A 30 2.04 -12.42 -1.14
CA ASP A 30 1.87 -11.24 -1.98
C ASP A 30 1.13 -10.11 -1.22
N ASP A 31 0.70 -9.10 -1.95
CA ASP A 31 0.00 -7.92 -1.43
C ASP A 31 -1.45 -7.97 -1.87
N TYR A 32 -2.37 -7.74 -0.94
CA TYR A 32 -3.80 -7.89 -1.19
C TYR A 32 -4.59 -6.74 -0.57
N VAL A 33 -5.48 -6.13 -1.36
CA VAL A 33 -6.60 -5.34 -0.82
C VAL A 33 -7.76 -6.30 -0.56
N LEU A 34 -8.27 -6.29 0.67
CA LEU A 34 -9.35 -7.18 1.07
C LEU A 34 -10.70 -6.64 0.58
N ASN A 35 -11.62 -7.55 0.26
CA ASN A 35 -12.93 -7.20 -0.29
C ASN A 35 -13.92 -6.78 0.80
N VAL A 36 -13.56 -5.78 1.60
CA VAL A 36 -14.37 -5.22 2.68
C VAL A 36 -14.29 -3.69 2.68
N HIS A 37 -15.29 -3.04 3.24
CA HIS A 37 -15.41 -1.58 3.29
C HIS A 37 -15.34 -0.96 1.87
N ASP A 38 -14.69 0.20 1.72
CA ASP A 38 -14.54 0.88 0.44
C ASP A 38 -13.38 0.36 -0.40
N LYS A 39 -12.64 -0.64 0.09
CA LYS A 39 -11.50 -1.26 -0.63
C LYS A 39 -10.47 -0.23 -1.11
N PHE A 40 -10.20 0.78 -0.29
CA PHE A 40 -9.31 1.90 -0.64
C PHE A 40 -9.71 2.62 -1.95
N LYS A 41 -11.00 2.68 -2.26
CA LYS A 41 -11.48 3.35 -3.48
C LYS A 41 -10.95 4.77 -3.57
N ILE A 42 -10.43 5.15 -4.74
CA ILE A 42 -9.95 6.50 -5.02
C ILE A 42 -11.06 7.37 -5.60
N THR A 43 -11.09 8.62 -5.17
CA THR A 43 -11.94 9.68 -5.75
C THR A 43 -11.05 10.88 -6.07
N VAL A 44 -11.06 11.34 -7.32
CA VAL A 44 -10.38 12.58 -7.71
C VAL A 44 -11.25 13.76 -7.30
N VAL A 45 -10.75 14.60 -6.39
CA VAL A 45 -11.49 15.74 -5.85
C VAL A 45 -11.17 17.02 -6.61
N SER A 46 -9.91 17.20 -7.01
CA SER A 46 -9.46 18.37 -7.77
C SER A 46 -8.22 18.02 -8.60
N ALA A 47 -7.66 19.01 -9.30
CA ALA A 47 -6.45 18.82 -10.10
C ALA A 47 -5.20 18.44 -9.27
N ASN A 48 -5.25 18.59 -7.96
CA ASN A 48 -4.12 18.31 -7.06
C ASN A 48 -4.52 17.55 -5.79
N LYS A 49 -5.72 16.97 -5.75
CA LYS A 49 -6.20 16.27 -4.55
C LYS A 49 -7.04 15.05 -4.90
N VAL A 50 -6.74 13.96 -4.22
CA VAL A 50 -7.53 12.73 -4.27
C VAL A 50 -7.89 12.31 -2.85
N THR A 51 -8.98 11.56 -2.71
CA THR A 51 -9.39 10.94 -1.45
C THR A 51 -9.32 9.43 -1.61
N ILE A 52 -8.70 8.76 -0.66
CA ILE A 52 -8.66 7.29 -0.56
C ILE A 52 -9.65 6.85 0.51
N GLY A 53 -10.60 6.01 0.14
CA GLY A 53 -11.63 5.50 1.01
C GLY A 53 -11.13 4.51 2.05
N THR A 54 -12.02 4.06 2.92
CA THR A 54 -11.74 3.06 3.96
C THR A 54 -11.40 1.71 3.35
N GLY A 55 -10.68 0.87 4.09
CA GLY A 55 -10.34 -0.47 3.63
C GLY A 55 -9.38 -1.20 4.54
N GLU A 56 -9.18 -2.46 4.18
CA GLU A 56 -8.25 -3.38 4.82
C GLU A 56 -7.31 -3.93 3.74
N LEU A 57 -6.03 -3.99 4.03
CA LEU A 57 -5.06 -4.63 3.14
C LEU A 57 -4.07 -5.47 3.94
N VAL A 58 -3.46 -6.41 3.26
CA VAL A 58 -2.35 -7.20 3.79
C VAL A 58 -1.20 -7.11 2.81
N MET A 59 -0.09 -6.55 3.25
CA MET A 59 1.14 -6.47 2.47
C MET A 59 2.24 -7.28 3.13
N GLN A 60 2.73 -8.27 2.43
CA GLN A 60 3.76 -9.17 2.95
C GLN A 60 3.41 -9.69 4.36
N GLY A 61 2.15 -10.07 4.55
CA GLY A 61 1.62 -10.55 5.82
C GLY A 61 1.24 -9.46 6.83
N ARG A 62 1.63 -8.20 6.64
CA ARG A 62 1.26 -7.09 7.54
C ARG A 62 -0.13 -6.58 7.23
N HIS A 63 -1.03 -6.67 8.20
CA HIS A 63 -2.39 -6.16 8.10
C HIS A 63 -2.42 -4.65 8.37
N VAL A 64 -3.00 -3.89 7.46
CA VAL A 64 -3.20 -2.44 7.58
C VAL A 64 -4.68 -2.13 7.46
N SER A 65 -5.19 -1.33 8.37
CA SER A 65 -6.60 -0.92 8.44
C SER A 65 -6.72 0.59 8.32
N GLN A 66 -7.59 1.06 7.43
CA GLN A 66 -7.96 2.47 7.30
C GLN A 66 -9.45 2.65 7.62
N GLY A 67 -9.73 3.17 8.81
CA GLY A 67 -11.12 3.34 9.30
C GLY A 67 -11.81 4.64 8.86
N THR A 68 -11.05 5.60 8.33
CA THR A 68 -11.57 6.88 7.82
C THR A 68 -10.94 7.20 6.48
N PRO A 69 -11.68 7.83 5.53
CA PRO A 69 -11.08 8.29 4.29
C PRO A 69 -9.93 9.28 4.53
N GLU A 70 -8.92 9.24 3.67
CA GLU A 70 -7.75 10.11 3.75
C GLU A 70 -7.57 10.90 2.46
N ASP A 71 -7.34 12.19 2.59
CA ASP A 71 -7.03 13.09 1.49
C ASP A 71 -5.52 13.11 1.23
N LEU A 72 -5.13 12.93 -0.03
CA LEU A 72 -3.75 13.02 -0.47
C LEU A 72 -3.57 14.15 -1.49
N ILE A 73 -2.50 14.91 -1.33
CA ILE A 73 -2.15 15.99 -2.24
C ILE A 73 -1.24 15.46 -3.34
N ILE A 74 -1.64 15.70 -4.58
CA ILE A 74 -0.84 15.44 -5.77
C ILE A 74 -0.19 16.76 -6.17
N THR A 75 1.13 16.82 -6.19
CA THR A 75 1.83 18.01 -6.64
C THR A 75 1.41 18.37 -8.07
N ASN A 76 1.06 19.64 -8.31
CA ASN A 76 0.63 20.07 -9.63
C ASN A 76 1.64 19.69 -10.71
N GLY A 77 1.13 19.30 -11.87
CA GLY A 77 1.94 19.07 -13.06
C GLY A 77 2.44 20.37 -13.69
N SER A 78 3.18 20.24 -14.77
CA SER A 78 3.69 21.33 -15.57
C SER A 78 3.17 21.27 -16.99
N GLN A 79 2.85 22.40 -17.55
CA GLN A 79 2.37 22.51 -18.93
C GLN A 79 3.37 21.84 -19.90
N GLY A 80 2.86 21.03 -20.82
CA GLY A 80 3.67 20.35 -21.82
C GLY A 80 4.48 19.15 -21.32
N GLN A 81 4.34 18.77 -20.06
CA GLN A 81 5.02 17.62 -19.46
C GLN A 81 4.03 16.59 -18.93
N LYS A 82 4.45 15.33 -18.94
CA LYS A 82 3.70 14.19 -18.40
C LYS A 82 4.51 13.53 -17.30
N ARG A 83 3.85 12.93 -16.32
CA ARG A 83 4.48 12.06 -15.33
C ARG A 83 3.46 11.08 -14.76
N ASN A 84 3.94 10.01 -14.17
CA ASN A 84 3.14 9.09 -13.38
C ASN A 84 3.52 9.24 -11.91
N ASP A 85 2.56 9.56 -11.06
CA ASP A 85 2.73 9.45 -9.61
C ASP A 85 2.10 8.13 -9.13
N LEU A 86 2.64 7.53 -8.09
CA LEU A 86 2.07 6.32 -7.49
C LEU A 86 1.58 6.63 -6.07
N ILE A 87 0.38 6.18 -5.75
CA ILE A 87 -0.11 6.12 -4.38
C ILE A 87 0.21 4.73 -3.87
N VAL A 88 0.95 4.67 -2.77
CA VAL A 88 1.40 3.44 -2.14
C VAL A 88 1.00 3.40 -0.67
N CYS A 89 0.79 2.20 -0.15
CA CYS A 89 0.87 1.98 1.28
C CYS A 89 2.31 1.63 1.61
N ARG A 90 2.97 2.49 2.39
CA ARG A 90 4.37 2.34 2.77
C ARG A 90 4.49 1.76 4.17
N TYR A 91 5.12 0.60 4.26
CA TYR A 91 5.58 0.03 5.51
C TYR A 91 6.96 0.59 5.86
N THR A 92 7.15 0.89 7.13
CA THR A 92 8.46 1.30 7.66
C THR A 92 8.72 0.60 8.99
N LYS A 93 9.94 0.11 9.16
CA LYS A 93 10.43 -0.38 10.45
C LYS A 93 11.53 0.57 10.93
N GLY A 94 11.22 1.37 11.92
CA GLY A 94 12.12 2.36 12.48
C GLY A 94 13.03 1.80 13.55
N SER A 95 13.66 2.70 14.30
CA SER A 95 14.47 2.36 15.48
C SER A 95 13.63 1.62 16.52
N GLN A 96 14.27 0.78 17.31
CA GLN A 96 13.62 -0.07 18.33
C GLN A 96 12.58 -1.05 17.75
N SER A 97 12.71 -1.37 16.46
CA SER A 97 11.80 -2.29 15.74
C SER A 97 10.32 -1.86 15.75
N ILE A 98 10.05 -0.56 15.86
CA ILE A 98 8.68 -0.02 15.77
C ILE A 98 8.28 -0.02 14.29
N GLU A 99 7.18 -0.71 13.99
CA GLU A 99 6.62 -0.80 12.64
C GLU A 99 5.48 0.21 12.48
N SER A 100 5.36 0.78 11.28
CA SER A 100 4.28 1.69 10.90
C SER A 100 3.90 1.53 9.44
N ALA A 101 2.72 2.01 9.08
CA ALA A 101 2.27 2.09 7.70
C ALA A 101 1.55 3.42 7.47
N GLU A 102 1.70 3.95 6.27
CA GLU A 102 1.06 5.20 5.86
C GLU A 102 0.79 5.20 4.35
N LEU A 103 -0.18 6.00 3.91
CA LEU A 103 -0.36 6.29 2.49
C LEU A 103 0.63 7.37 2.05
N VAL A 104 1.34 7.12 0.96
CA VAL A 104 2.37 8.03 0.43
C VAL A 104 2.14 8.24 -1.06
N VAL A 105 2.30 9.48 -1.52
CA VAL A 105 2.38 9.81 -2.94
C VAL A 105 3.84 9.81 -3.36
N VAL A 106 4.24 8.81 -4.15
CA VAL A 106 5.59 8.75 -4.73
C VAL A 106 5.54 9.47 -6.08
N ARG A 107 6.20 10.62 -6.13
CA ARG A 107 6.19 11.47 -7.32
C ARG A 107 7.07 10.90 -8.41
N GLY A 108 6.54 10.84 -9.63
CA GLY A 108 7.30 10.48 -10.83
C GLY A 108 8.15 11.64 -11.38
N THR A 109 8.96 11.32 -12.37
CA THR A 109 9.81 12.31 -13.06
C THR A 109 9.04 12.88 -14.26
N PRO A 110 8.89 14.22 -14.34
CA PRO A 110 8.27 14.85 -15.50
C PRO A 110 9.08 14.59 -16.79
N THR A 111 8.38 14.37 -17.89
CA THR A 111 8.98 14.13 -19.20
C THR A 111 8.09 14.70 -20.30
N THR A 112 8.68 15.06 -21.44
CA THR A 112 7.93 15.40 -22.66
C THR A 112 7.59 14.18 -23.49
N GLY A 113 8.19 13.03 -23.20
CA GLY A 113 7.93 11.75 -23.84
C GLY A 113 6.94 10.88 -23.07
N THR A 114 7.14 9.58 -23.09
CA THR A 114 6.32 8.62 -22.35
C THR A 114 6.78 8.56 -20.89
N PRO A 115 5.88 8.86 -19.92
CA PRO A 115 6.25 8.80 -18.51
C PRO A 115 6.44 7.37 -18.03
N THR A 116 7.36 7.18 -17.11
CA THR A 116 7.59 5.92 -16.41
C THR A 116 7.16 6.04 -14.96
N ASP A 117 6.83 4.90 -14.35
CA ASP A 117 6.49 4.86 -12.93
C ASP A 117 7.74 5.10 -12.09
N PRO A 118 7.61 5.79 -10.94
CA PRO A 118 8.72 5.93 -10.00
C PRO A 118 9.13 4.58 -9.41
N THR A 119 10.40 4.47 -9.04
CA THR A 119 10.94 3.29 -8.37
C THR A 119 10.39 3.17 -6.95
N LEU A 120 9.97 1.97 -6.58
CA LEU A 120 9.44 1.66 -5.25
C LEU A 120 10.42 0.81 -4.43
N ASN A 121 10.21 0.78 -3.11
CA ASN A 121 10.92 -0.11 -2.21
C ASN A 121 10.26 -1.49 -2.23
N THR A 122 10.99 -2.51 -2.62
CA THR A 122 10.45 -3.85 -2.89
C THR A 122 11.05 -4.98 -2.04
N THR A 123 11.94 -4.66 -1.10
CA THR A 123 12.47 -5.67 -0.18
C THR A 123 11.42 -6.01 0.87
N SER A 124 10.93 -7.25 0.85
CA SER A 124 9.88 -7.71 1.75
C SER A 124 10.27 -7.57 3.20
N PRO A 125 9.36 -7.08 4.07
CA PRO A 125 9.54 -7.15 5.51
C PRO A 125 9.73 -8.58 6.04
N LEU A 126 9.20 -9.58 5.35
CA LEU A 126 9.43 -11.00 5.69
C LEU A 126 10.89 -11.42 5.48
N ASP A 127 11.60 -10.73 4.59
CA ASP A 127 13.02 -10.95 4.29
C ASP A 127 13.93 -9.91 4.94
N GLY A 128 13.42 -9.19 5.94
CA GLY A 128 14.18 -8.20 6.70
C GLY A 128 14.15 -6.78 6.12
N GLY A 129 13.32 -6.51 5.12
CA GLY A 129 13.14 -5.16 4.59
C GLY A 129 12.61 -4.19 5.64
N THR A 130 13.17 -2.97 5.67
CA THR A 130 12.78 -1.92 6.62
C THR A 130 11.86 -0.87 6.01
N THR A 131 11.77 -0.84 4.70
CA THR A 131 10.83 0.01 3.95
C THR A 131 10.29 -0.81 2.78
N TYR A 132 8.97 -0.85 2.66
CA TYR A 132 8.30 -1.60 1.60
C TYR A 132 7.09 -0.81 1.09
N ASP A 133 6.92 -0.76 -0.22
CA ASP A 133 5.86 -0.01 -0.88
C ASP A 133 4.89 -0.97 -1.61
N MET A 134 3.65 -1.00 -1.17
CA MET A 134 2.57 -1.67 -1.89
C MET A 134 1.86 -0.64 -2.77
N PRO A 135 1.97 -0.71 -4.11
CA PRO A 135 1.28 0.24 -4.98
C PRO A 135 -0.23 -0.01 -4.97
N LEU A 136 -1.01 1.06 -4.81
CA LEU A 136 -2.47 1.03 -4.86
C LEU A 136 -2.98 1.61 -6.17
N TYR A 137 -2.48 2.79 -6.57
CA TYR A 137 -2.92 3.50 -7.76
C TYR A 137 -1.76 4.19 -8.49
N ARG A 138 -1.83 4.19 -9.81
CA ARG A 138 -1.09 5.14 -10.66
C ARG A 138 -1.95 6.36 -10.92
N ILE A 139 -1.39 7.54 -10.75
CA ILE A 139 -2.00 8.83 -11.10
C ILE A 139 -1.25 9.38 -12.30
N PRO A 140 -1.78 9.23 -13.52
CA PRO A 140 -1.16 9.87 -14.68
C PRO A 140 -1.47 11.36 -14.68
N LEU A 141 -0.47 12.19 -14.94
CA LEU A 141 -0.62 13.62 -15.14
C LEU A 141 -0.21 13.98 -16.56
N ASP A 142 -1.04 14.76 -17.22
CA ASP A 142 -0.75 15.38 -18.52
C ASP A 142 -0.92 16.90 -18.40
N GLY A 143 0.19 17.62 -18.47
CA GLY A 143 0.20 19.02 -18.10
C GLY A 143 -0.15 19.19 -16.62
N ILE A 144 -1.12 20.07 -16.33
CA ILE A 144 -1.59 20.34 -14.97
C ILE A 144 -2.77 19.46 -14.55
N THR A 145 -3.21 18.55 -15.41
CA THR A 145 -4.45 17.77 -15.22
C THR A 145 -4.12 16.35 -14.74
N ILE A 146 -4.79 15.92 -13.69
CA ILE A 146 -4.81 14.51 -13.26
C ILE A 146 -5.69 13.75 -14.25
N GLY A 147 -5.15 12.68 -14.83
CA GLY A 147 -5.90 11.73 -15.63
C GLY A 147 -6.66 10.71 -14.77
N THR A 148 -7.24 9.70 -15.42
CA THR A 148 -7.97 8.64 -14.72
C THR A 148 -7.01 7.77 -13.93
N PRO A 149 -7.17 7.65 -12.60
CA PRO A 149 -6.36 6.74 -11.79
C PRO A 149 -6.47 5.29 -12.26
N VAL A 150 -5.36 4.57 -12.25
CA VAL A 150 -5.29 3.16 -12.62
C VAL A 150 -4.98 2.33 -11.38
N SER A 151 -5.83 1.34 -11.07
CA SER A 151 -5.63 0.46 -9.94
C SER A 151 -4.51 -0.55 -10.20
N TYR A 152 -3.63 -0.72 -9.22
CA TYR A 152 -2.60 -1.77 -9.18
C TYR A 152 -3.00 -2.94 -8.28
N THR A 153 -4.12 -2.83 -7.56
CA THR A 153 -4.43 -3.77 -6.50
C THR A 153 -5.14 -5.00 -6.99
N HIS A 154 -4.79 -6.15 -6.39
CA HIS A 154 -5.58 -7.36 -6.47
C HIS A 154 -6.56 -7.39 -5.29
N LEU A 155 -7.84 -7.55 -5.59
CA LEU A 155 -8.84 -7.80 -4.57
C LEU A 155 -8.84 -9.28 -4.25
N ARG A 156 -8.52 -9.63 -3.01
CA ARG A 156 -8.88 -10.95 -2.49
C ARG A 156 -10.23 -10.83 -1.80
N ALA A 157 -11.22 -11.27 -2.50
CA ALA A 157 -12.43 -11.75 -1.87
C ALA A 157 -12.14 -13.11 -1.21
N HIS A 158 -13.03 -13.62 -0.36
CA HIS A 158 -13.11 -15.02 -0.06
C HIS A 158 -13.22 -15.78 -1.38
N GLU A 159 -12.07 -16.17 -1.89
CA GLU A 159 -12.04 -16.87 -3.14
C GLU A 159 -12.53 -18.28 -2.93
N THR A 160 -13.74 -18.49 -3.31
CA THR A 160 -14.31 -19.80 -3.46
C THR A 160 -13.80 -20.36 -4.76
N GLY A 161 -12.56 -20.80 -4.82
CA GLY A 161 -12.04 -21.71 -5.84
C GLY A 161 -12.68 -21.71 -7.23
N ALA A 162 -13.13 -20.57 -7.69
CA ALA A 162 -13.78 -20.45 -9.00
C ALA A 162 -12.75 -20.23 -10.12
N TYR A 163 -11.66 -20.90 -10.05
CA TYR A 163 -10.69 -20.96 -11.14
C TYR A 163 -10.64 -22.32 -11.76
#